data_4e0b9d3cea79c5048ef16a0863a09765
#
_entry.id   4e0b9d3cea79c5048ef16a0863a09765
#
_cell.length_a   1.000
_cell.length_b   1.000
_cell.length_c   1.000
_cell.angle_alpha   90.00
_cell.angle_beta   90.00
_cell.angle_gamma   90.00
#
_symmetry.space_group_name_H-M   'P 1'
#
loop_
_entity.id
_entity.type
_entity.pdbx_description
1 polymer ?
#
loop_
_entity_poly.entity_id
_entity_poly.type
_entity_poly.pdbx_seq_one_letter_code
_entity_poly.pdbx_strand_id
1 'polypeptide(L)'
;GVVYAGSYFGTPAALGTPLYTLHHPQGDWQKISFGQLDSYQRCTQGGDVCNLSPSVEQANFLRVRWQRGVVEPGSSGSALFLSVQARPYVVGQLQGGSSSCDSPQGLDDYGRFDVSYRSALYRWLDPR
;
A
#
# COMPACT_ATOMS: atom_id res chain seq x y z
N GLY A 1 0.29 -17.84 -17.37
CA GLY A 1 1.54 -18.04 -16.70
C GLY A 1 1.66 -17.34 -15.37
N VAL A 2 2.71 -17.65 -14.64
CA VAL A 2 3.01 -17.03 -13.35
C VAL A 2 3.80 -15.74 -13.59
N VAL A 3 3.40 -14.66 -12.91
CA VAL A 3 4.11 -13.39 -12.94
C VAL A 3 4.62 -13.11 -11.52
N TYR A 4 5.91 -12.82 -11.41
CA TYR A 4 6.52 -12.46 -10.13
C TYR A 4 6.50 -10.95 -9.97
N ALA A 5 6.02 -10.49 -8.81
CA ALA A 5 6.07 -9.08 -8.46
C ALA A 5 7.48 -8.71 -8.02
N GLY A 6 7.97 -7.56 -8.50
CA GLY A 6 9.17 -6.96 -7.98
C GLY A 6 8.89 -6.17 -6.70
N SER A 7 9.93 -5.68 -6.08
CA SER A 7 9.86 -4.75 -4.96
C SER A 7 10.29 -3.37 -5.44
N TYR A 8 9.48 -2.35 -5.18
CA TYR A 8 9.75 -1.00 -5.65
C TYR A 8 10.28 -0.13 -4.51
N PHE A 9 11.48 0.38 -4.71
CA PHE A 9 12.12 1.30 -3.77
C PHE A 9 12.82 2.46 -4.50
N GLY A 10 12.30 2.79 -5.67
CA GLY A 10 12.78 3.92 -6.47
C GLY A 10 12.16 5.25 -6.04
N THR A 11 12.03 6.16 -7.00
CA THR A 11 11.42 7.48 -6.76
C THR A 11 9.99 7.30 -6.25
N PRO A 12 9.62 7.95 -5.14
CA PRO A 12 8.26 7.86 -4.62
C PRO A 12 7.21 8.29 -5.66
N ALA A 13 6.09 7.58 -5.68
CA ALA A 13 5.02 7.85 -6.63
C ALA A 13 4.39 9.23 -6.38
N ALA A 14 3.97 9.89 -7.44
CA ALA A 14 3.23 11.15 -7.35
C ALA A 14 1.80 10.89 -6.85
N LEU A 15 1.18 11.90 -6.24
CA LEU A 15 -0.23 11.83 -5.87
C LEU A 15 -1.07 11.58 -7.11
N GLY A 16 -2.11 10.77 -6.97
CA GLY A 16 -2.97 10.38 -8.08
C GLY A 16 -2.45 9.17 -8.86
N THR A 17 -1.26 8.67 -8.57
CA THR A 17 -0.72 7.48 -9.25
C THR A 17 -1.65 6.29 -9.03
N PRO A 18 -2.03 5.56 -10.11
CA PRO A 18 -2.85 4.36 -9.99
C PRO A 18 -2.15 3.27 -9.21
N LEU A 19 -2.87 2.66 -8.28
CA LEU A 19 -2.39 1.56 -7.44
C LEU A 19 -3.47 0.48 -7.39
N TYR A 20 -3.08 -0.75 -7.09
CA TYR A 20 -4.04 -1.83 -6.92
C TYR A 20 -3.57 -2.82 -5.86
N THR A 21 -4.50 -3.61 -5.34
CA THR A 21 -4.20 -4.65 -4.36
C THR A 21 -4.96 -5.92 -4.68
N LEU A 22 -4.35 -7.05 -4.32
CA LEU A 22 -4.99 -8.36 -4.29
C LEU A 22 -5.12 -8.75 -2.83
N HIS A 23 -6.33 -9.10 -2.39
CA HIS A 23 -6.58 -9.31 -0.96
C HIS A 23 -7.73 -10.30 -0.74
N HIS A 24 -7.90 -10.73 0.51
CA HIS A 24 -8.97 -11.63 0.93
C HIS A 24 -9.79 -10.93 2.01
N PRO A 25 -10.79 -10.09 1.62
CA PRO A 25 -11.58 -9.34 2.58
C PRO A 25 -12.41 -10.30 3.46
N GLN A 26 -12.31 -10.15 4.77
CA GLN A 26 -13.05 -10.97 5.75
C GLN A 26 -12.88 -12.49 5.55
N GLY A 27 -11.71 -12.92 5.01
CA GLY A 27 -11.47 -14.33 4.73
C GLY A 27 -12.22 -14.87 3.51
N ASP A 28 -12.85 -14.01 2.72
CA ASP A 28 -13.59 -14.37 1.51
C ASP A 28 -12.63 -14.66 0.34
N TRP A 29 -13.18 -14.97 -0.82
CA TRP A 29 -12.42 -15.20 -2.04
C TRP A 29 -11.50 -14.03 -2.35
N GLN A 30 -10.39 -14.32 -3.05
CA GLN A 30 -9.46 -13.28 -3.47
C GLN A 30 -10.16 -12.23 -4.32
N LYS A 31 -9.93 -10.96 -3.99
CA LYS A 31 -10.49 -9.81 -4.68
C LYS A 31 -9.36 -8.91 -5.17
N ILE A 32 -9.68 -8.09 -6.16
CA ILE A 32 -8.79 -7.05 -6.64
C ILE A 32 -9.48 -5.70 -6.45
N SER A 33 -8.74 -4.72 -5.95
CA SER A 33 -9.23 -3.36 -5.79
C SER A 33 -8.29 -2.39 -6.48
N PHE A 34 -8.86 -1.41 -7.16
CA PHE A 34 -8.10 -0.39 -7.90
C PHE A 34 -8.34 0.97 -7.27
N GLY A 35 -7.30 1.73 -7.08
CA GLY A 35 -7.38 3.07 -6.52
C GLY A 35 -6.24 3.94 -6.98
N GLN A 36 -6.01 5.00 -6.23
CA GLN A 36 -4.92 5.93 -6.50
C GLN A 36 -4.32 6.41 -5.19
N LEU A 37 -3.07 6.85 -5.27
CA LEU A 37 -2.39 7.44 -4.12
C LEU A 37 -3.06 8.78 -3.77
N ASP A 38 -3.66 8.85 -2.59
CA ASP A 38 -4.35 10.04 -2.10
C ASP A 38 -3.38 11.00 -1.42
N SER A 39 -2.54 10.48 -0.53
CA SER A 39 -1.62 11.30 0.24
C SER A 39 -0.53 10.46 0.88
N TYR A 40 0.53 11.13 1.28
CA TYR A 40 1.58 10.56 2.13
C TYR A 40 1.27 10.91 3.58
N GLN A 41 1.33 9.92 4.47
CA GLN A 41 0.96 10.06 5.87
C GLN A 41 2.15 9.81 6.77
N ARG A 42 2.19 10.50 7.89
CA ARG A 42 3.07 10.18 9.00
C ARG A 42 2.24 9.58 10.11
N CYS A 43 2.45 8.31 10.37
CA CYS A 43 1.68 7.56 11.37
C CYS A 43 2.57 7.18 12.54
N THR A 44 1.94 7.02 13.71
CA THR A 44 2.60 6.45 14.89
C THR A 44 3.04 5.02 14.61
N GLN A 45 3.96 4.51 15.41
CA GLN A 45 4.36 3.12 15.35
C GLN A 45 3.11 2.24 15.52
N GLY A 46 2.91 1.30 14.61
CA GLY A 46 1.70 0.49 14.57
C GLY A 46 0.59 1.07 13.70
N GLY A 47 0.70 2.33 13.25
CA GLY A 47 -0.24 2.91 12.30
C GLY A 47 -1.58 3.36 12.89
N ASP A 48 -1.68 3.48 14.21
CA ASP A 48 -2.96 3.80 14.87
C ASP A 48 -3.40 5.25 14.65
N VAL A 49 -2.46 6.19 14.65
CA VAL A 49 -2.74 7.61 14.46
C VAL A 49 -1.93 8.11 13.28
N CYS A 50 -2.62 8.61 12.25
CA CYS A 50 -1.99 9.09 11.02
C CYS A 50 -2.37 10.54 10.77
N ASN A 51 -1.39 11.33 10.34
CA ASN A 51 -1.59 12.72 9.93
C ASN A 51 -0.94 12.94 8.58
N LEU A 52 -1.43 13.91 7.83
CA LEU A 52 -0.81 14.30 6.56
C LEU A 52 0.67 14.65 6.82
N SER A 53 1.56 14.00 6.08
CA SER A 53 2.98 14.24 6.25
C SER A 53 3.38 15.59 5.64
N PRO A 54 4.27 16.34 6.29
CA PRO A 54 4.77 17.60 5.72
C PRO A 54 5.63 17.38 4.48
N SER A 55 6.21 16.19 4.30
CA SER A 55 7.01 15.88 3.12
C SER A 55 6.97 14.38 2.84
N VAL A 56 7.33 13.99 1.63
CA VAL A 56 7.44 12.58 1.24
C VAL A 56 8.53 11.88 2.05
N GLU A 57 9.62 12.56 2.32
CA GLU A 57 10.76 12.00 3.06
C GLU A 57 10.39 11.65 4.50
N GLN A 58 9.49 12.40 5.11
CA GLN A 58 9.06 12.18 6.50
C GLN A 58 7.91 11.19 6.61
N ALA A 59 7.24 10.88 5.50
CA ALA A 59 6.11 9.97 5.49
C ALA A 59 6.58 8.52 5.67
N ASN A 60 5.81 7.75 6.43
CA ASN A 60 6.05 6.31 6.58
C ASN A 60 4.88 5.46 6.05
N PHE A 61 3.79 6.10 5.61
CA PHE A 61 2.62 5.43 5.08
C PHE A 61 2.12 6.09 3.80
N LEU A 62 1.46 5.27 2.97
CA LEU A 62 0.73 5.69 1.77
C LEU A 62 -0.76 5.59 2.08
N ARG A 63 -1.52 6.62 1.81
CA ARG A 63 -2.99 6.58 1.91
C ARG A 63 -3.58 6.44 0.52
N VAL A 64 -4.47 5.47 0.37
CA VAL A 64 -5.07 5.10 -0.91
C VAL A 64 -6.55 5.40 -0.89
N ARG A 65 -7.03 6.00 -1.97
CA ARG A 65 -8.46 6.19 -2.25
C ARG A 65 -8.88 5.19 -3.32
N TRP A 66 -9.88 4.40 -3.03
CA TRP A 66 -10.34 3.37 -3.95
C TRP A 66 -11.31 3.94 -4.99
N GLN A 67 -11.20 3.46 -6.22
CA GLN A 67 -12.08 3.78 -7.33
C GLN A 67 -12.97 2.58 -7.68
N ARG A 68 -12.44 1.36 -7.49
CA ARG A 68 -13.15 0.11 -7.74
C ARG A 68 -12.75 -0.88 -6.66
N GLY A 69 -13.76 -1.40 -5.96
CA GLY A 69 -13.51 -2.29 -4.83
C GLY A 69 -13.10 -1.54 -3.58
N VAL A 70 -12.93 -2.26 -2.51
CA VAL A 70 -12.49 -1.75 -1.21
C VAL A 70 -11.66 -2.84 -0.54
N VAL A 71 -11.03 -2.51 0.59
CA VAL A 71 -10.44 -3.51 1.48
C VAL A 71 -11.25 -3.57 2.77
N GLU A 72 -11.16 -4.68 3.47
CA GLU A 72 -11.92 -4.90 4.71
C GLU A 72 -11.06 -5.69 5.71
N PRO A 73 -11.52 -5.86 6.97
CA PRO A 73 -10.83 -6.71 7.94
C PRO A 73 -10.51 -8.09 7.34
N GLY A 74 -9.32 -8.58 7.60
CA GLY A 74 -8.80 -9.80 6.98
C GLY A 74 -7.89 -9.54 5.78
N SER A 75 -7.91 -8.31 5.24
CA SER A 75 -7.00 -7.90 4.17
C SER A 75 -5.66 -7.39 4.69
N SER A 76 -5.49 -7.27 6.02
CA SER A 76 -4.27 -6.76 6.64
C SER A 76 -3.04 -7.55 6.18
N GLY A 77 -1.96 -6.83 5.89
CA GLY A 77 -0.74 -7.43 5.37
C GLY A 77 -0.76 -7.65 3.86
N SER A 78 -1.89 -7.47 3.17
CA SER A 78 -1.95 -7.60 1.72
C SER A 78 -1.08 -6.53 1.05
N ALA A 79 -0.48 -6.90 -0.07
CA ALA A 79 0.43 -6.02 -0.79
C ALA A 79 -0.31 -4.99 -1.62
N LEU A 80 0.24 -3.78 -1.64
CA LEU A 80 -0.15 -2.72 -2.57
C LEU A 80 0.81 -2.73 -3.74
N PHE A 81 0.28 -2.69 -4.95
CA PHE A 81 1.08 -2.80 -6.17
C PHE A 81 1.05 -1.51 -6.99
N LEU A 82 2.22 -1.19 -7.54
CA LEU A 82 2.42 -0.19 -8.58
C LEU A 82 2.76 -0.94 -9.87
N SER A 83 2.13 -0.55 -10.98
CA SER A 83 2.50 -1.09 -12.29
C SER A 83 3.54 -0.19 -12.95
N VAL A 84 4.70 -0.75 -13.28
CA VAL A 84 5.76 -0.05 -14.01
C VAL A 84 6.06 -0.83 -15.28
N GLN A 85 5.81 -0.24 -16.44
CA GLN A 85 6.00 -0.90 -17.74
C GLN A 85 5.26 -2.24 -17.78
N ALA A 86 4.02 -2.24 -17.32
CA ALA A 86 3.13 -3.41 -17.26
C ALA A 86 3.59 -4.53 -16.32
N ARG A 87 4.53 -4.25 -15.41
CA ARG A 87 4.99 -5.22 -14.41
C ARG A 87 4.57 -4.77 -13.01
N PRO A 88 4.12 -5.70 -12.15
CA PRO A 88 3.73 -5.37 -10.78
C PRO A 88 4.94 -5.22 -9.87
N TYR A 89 4.92 -4.18 -9.04
CA TYR A 89 5.93 -3.95 -8.00
C TYR A 89 5.24 -3.67 -6.67
N VAL A 90 5.70 -4.31 -5.60
CA VAL A 90 5.19 -4.06 -4.25
C VAL A 90 5.70 -2.71 -3.76
N VAL A 91 4.78 -1.84 -3.34
CA VAL A 91 5.11 -0.52 -2.77
C VAL A 91 4.68 -0.37 -1.32
N GLY A 92 3.83 -1.25 -0.82
CA GLY A 92 3.36 -1.18 0.56
C GLY A 92 2.60 -2.41 1.01
N GLN A 93 2.24 -2.43 2.29
CA GLN A 93 1.43 -3.47 2.89
C GLN A 93 0.33 -2.86 3.73
N LEU A 94 -0.86 -3.45 3.69
CA LEU A 94 -2.02 -2.89 4.37
C LEU A 94 -1.86 -2.92 5.89
N GLN A 95 -2.03 -1.76 6.51
CA GLN A 95 -2.16 -1.62 7.96
C GLN A 95 -3.63 -1.59 8.35
N GLY A 96 -4.42 -0.75 7.71
CA GLY A 96 -5.84 -0.61 8.02
C GLY A 96 -6.41 0.66 7.42
N GLY A 97 -7.65 0.96 7.76
CA GLY A 97 -8.32 2.14 7.26
C GLY A 97 -9.81 2.09 7.50
N SER A 98 -10.54 2.92 6.77
CA SER A 98 -11.98 3.12 6.92
C SER A 98 -12.80 2.62 5.74
N SER A 99 -12.18 2.06 4.68
CA SER A 99 -12.96 1.55 3.57
C SER A 99 -13.66 0.23 3.93
N SER A 100 -14.83 0.02 3.36
CA SER A 100 -15.61 -1.21 3.48
C SER A 100 -16.70 -1.21 2.42
N CYS A 101 -17.42 -2.31 2.29
CA CYS A 101 -18.59 -2.35 1.40
C CYS A 101 -19.66 -1.33 1.82
N ASP A 102 -19.76 -1.05 3.13
CA ASP A 102 -20.67 -0.04 3.67
C ASP A 102 -20.10 1.37 3.57
N SER A 103 -18.80 1.52 3.37
CA SER A 103 -18.11 2.81 3.25
C SER A 103 -17.10 2.78 2.10
N PRO A 104 -17.57 2.73 0.84
CA PRO A 104 -16.67 2.64 -0.30
C PRO A 104 -15.85 3.91 -0.54
N GLN A 105 -16.22 5.01 0.11
CA GLN A 105 -15.45 6.27 0.08
C GLN A 105 -14.33 6.30 1.12
N GLY A 106 -14.19 5.26 1.93
CA GLY A 106 -13.14 5.19 2.95
C GLY A 106 -11.74 5.17 2.34
N LEU A 107 -10.78 5.49 3.18
CA LEU A 107 -9.37 5.54 2.81
C LEU A 107 -8.61 4.49 3.61
N ASP A 108 -7.60 3.88 2.99
CA ASP A 108 -6.79 2.86 3.64
C ASP A 108 -5.32 3.23 3.61
N ASP A 109 -4.62 2.87 4.69
CA ASP A 109 -3.22 3.20 4.90
C ASP A 109 -2.34 1.96 4.75
N TYR A 110 -1.28 2.12 3.94
CA TYR A 110 -0.30 1.09 3.66
C TYR A 110 1.06 1.53 4.16
N GLY A 111 1.74 0.67 4.91
CA GLY A 111 3.14 0.92 5.28
C GLY A 111 4.01 0.96 4.03
N ARG A 112 4.95 1.91 3.96
CA ARG A 112 5.81 2.09 2.79
C ARG A 112 6.89 1.01 2.74
N PHE A 113 6.91 0.26 1.65
CA PHE A 113 7.93 -0.76 1.44
C PHE A 113 9.34 -0.16 1.34
N ASP A 114 9.50 0.97 0.64
CA ASP A 114 10.80 1.60 0.45
C ASP A 114 11.44 2.03 1.78
N VAL A 115 10.62 2.51 2.73
CA VAL A 115 11.11 2.88 4.07
C VAL A 115 11.57 1.63 4.82
N SER A 116 10.76 0.56 4.81
CA SER A 116 11.12 -0.71 5.45
C SER A 116 12.35 -1.34 4.81
N TYR A 117 12.48 -1.25 3.50
CA TYR A 117 13.64 -1.79 2.77
C TYR A 117 14.93 -1.09 3.22
N ARG A 118 14.94 0.25 3.20
CA ARG A 118 16.14 1.02 3.56
C ARG A 118 16.51 0.88 5.03
N SER A 119 15.52 0.67 5.91
CA SER A 119 15.81 0.53 7.34
C SER A 119 16.32 -0.85 7.71
N ALA A 120 15.81 -1.93 7.09
CA ALA A 120 16.16 -3.27 7.53
C ALA A 120 16.08 -4.36 6.44
N LEU A 121 15.03 -4.35 5.60
CA LEU A 121 14.74 -5.49 4.72
C LEU A 121 15.83 -5.78 3.68
N TYR A 122 16.62 -4.77 3.30
CA TYR A 122 17.72 -4.97 2.34
C TYR A 122 18.69 -6.04 2.78
N ARG A 123 18.82 -6.26 4.09
CA ARG A 123 19.73 -7.28 4.64
C ARG A 123 19.33 -8.70 4.24
N TRP A 124 18.05 -8.93 4.00
CA TRP A 124 17.50 -10.24 3.63
C TRP A 124 17.14 -10.34 2.16
N LEU A 125 16.66 -9.24 1.57
CA LEU A 125 16.20 -9.23 0.17
C LEU A 125 17.33 -8.97 -0.82
N ASP A 126 18.40 -8.31 -0.39
CA ASP A 126 19.57 -8.01 -1.22
C ASP A 126 20.85 -8.11 -0.37
N PRO A 127 21.17 -9.30 0.12
CA PRO A 127 22.32 -9.51 1.01
C PRO A 127 23.63 -9.42 0.21
N ARG A 128 24.31 -8.30 0.30
CA ARG A 128 25.62 -8.06 -0.33
C ARG A 128 26.71 -7.85 0.70
#